data_9201be8fe41b69abf882959a5548a8b3
#
_entry.id   9201be8fe41b69abf882959a5548a8b3
#
_cell.length_a   1.000
_cell.length_b   1.000
_cell.length_c   1.000
_cell.angle_alpha   90.00
_cell.angle_beta   90.00
_cell.angle_gamma   90.00
#
_symmetry.space_group_name_H-M   'P 1'
#
loop_
_entity.id
_entity.type
_entity.pdbx_description
1 polymer ?
#
loop_
_entity_poly.entity_id
_entity_poly.type
_entity_poly.pdbx_seq_one_letter_code
_entity_poly.pdbx_strand_id
1 'polypeptide(L)'
;MQDPKTIAIIMDGNRRWARKSNLPAIHGHRKGIETLIKIVKASKRKGIKRLVVFAFSTENWSRQLFEVNGLMNLISFGTDTNLKELIENEVKLTFIGNIDSLPSNQKKDLAKCIEDTKKFSSFNLVIGLNYGGHWDIVNSVKKIQHSKKNSSEKNLLRFSELGDEDVE
;
A
#
# COMPACT_ATOMS: atom_id res chain seq x y z
N MET A 1 -15.66 4.51 -24.20
CA MET A 1 -14.47 4.24 -23.36
C MET A 1 -14.84 3.17 -22.35
N GLN A 2 -14.00 2.18 -22.15
CA GLN A 2 -14.24 1.20 -21.05
C GLN A 2 -13.95 1.88 -19.70
N ASP A 3 -14.79 1.63 -18.69
CA ASP A 3 -14.56 2.11 -17.34
C ASP A 3 -13.25 1.54 -16.77
N PRO A 4 -12.46 2.35 -16.01
CA PRO A 4 -11.21 1.90 -15.45
C PRO A 4 -11.44 0.72 -14.48
N LYS A 5 -10.61 -0.30 -14.58
CA LYS A 5 -10.65 -1.45 -13.64
C LYS A 5 -9.79 -1.23 -12.40
N THR A 6 -8.84 -0.31 -12.48
CA THR A 6 -7.93 0.05 -11.38
C THR A 6 -7.90 1.56 -11.21
N ILE A 7 -7.96 2.01 -9.96
CA ILE A 7 -7.79 3.41 -9.56
C ILE A 7 -6.64 3.47 -8.55
N ALA A 8 -5.79 4.50 -8.67
CA ALA A 8 -4.77 4.80 -7.67
C ALA A 8 -5.04 6.17 -7.04
N ILE A 9 -4.86 6.27 -5.72
CA ILE A 9 -5.10 7.50 -4.95
C ILE A 9 -3.91 7.76 -4.02
N ILE A 10 -3.41 9.00 -4.06
CA ILE A 10 -2.49 9.51 -3.05
C ILE A 10 -3.32 10.13 -1.94
N MET A 11 -3.16 9.65 -0.70
CA MET A 11 -3.88 10.14 0.47
C MET A 11 -3.25 11.42 1.00
N ASP A 12 -3.53 12.55 0.34
CA ASP A 12 -3.00 13.86 0.72
C ASP A 12 -4.05 14.73 1.45
N GLY A 13 -3.57 15.74 2.18
CA GLY A 13 -4.40 16.74 2.83
C GLY A 13 -4.81 16.43 4.26
N ASN A 14 -4.60 15.24 4.79
CA ASN A 14 -5.00 14.83 6.15
C ASN A 14 -4.43 15.75 7.24
N ARG A 15 -3.14 16.13 7.15
CA ARG A 15 -2.50 17.07 8.08
C ARG A 15 -3.08 18.48 7.96
N ARG A 16 -3.33 18.94 6.72
CA ARG A 16 -3.93 20.27 6.46
C ARG A 16 -5.34 20.35 7.03
N TRP A 17 -6.11 19.29 6.87
CA TRP A 17 -7.46 19.20 7.45
C TRP A 17 -7.42 19.28 8.97
N ALA A 18 -6.58 18.50 9.65
CA ALA A 18 -6.42 18.54 11.10
C ALA A 18 -6.03 19.95 11.59
N ARG A 19 -5.04 20.58 10.94
CA ARG A 19 -4.61 21.94 11.28
C ARG A 19 -5.71 22.98 11.12
N LYS A 20 -6.52 22.90 10.05
CA LYS A 20 -7.69 23.81 9.87
C LYS A 20 -8.75 23.62 10.95
N SER A 21 -8.81 22.44 11.54
CA SER A 21 -9.75 22.10 12.61
C SER A 21 -9.14 22.27 14.02
N ASN A 22 -7.94 22.85 14.13
CA ASN A 22 -7.18 22.98 15.39
C ASN A 22 -6.99 21.65 16.12
N LEU A 23 -6.77 20.56 15.36
CA LEU A 23 -6.57 19.20 15.87
C LEU A 23 -5.15 18.70 15.59
N PRO A 24 -4.61 17.82 16.45
CA PRO A 24 -3.37 17.09 16.15
C PRO A 24 -3.46 16.32 14.83
N ALA A 25 -2.32 16.19 14.12
CA ALA A 25 -2.22 15.54 12.80
C ALA A 25 -2.85 14.14 12.76
N ILE A 26 -2.76 13.39 13.87
CA ILE A 26 -3.29 12.02 14.00
C ILE A 26 -4.82 11.95 13.77
N HIS A 27 -5.57 12.98 14.14
CA HIS A 27 -7.01 13.05 13.89
C HIS A 27 -7.31 13.15 12.39
N GLY A 28 -6.46 13.88 11.64
CA GLY A 28 -6.56 13.96 10.18
C GLY A 28 -6.29 12.60 9.53
N HIS A 29 -5.28 11.87 10.00
CA HIS A 29 -4.97 10.53 9.49
C HIS A 29 -6.10 9.55 9.79
N ARG A 30 -6.68 9.57 10.98
CA ARG A 30 -7.87 8.77 11.32
C ARG A 30 -9.05 9.09 10.39
N LYS A 31 -9.30 10.37 10.16
CA LYS A 31 -10.35 10.83 9.22
C LYS A 31 -10.09 10.36 7.79
N GLY A 32 -8.81 10.30 7.39
CA GLY A 32 -8.38 9.73 6.12
C GLY A 32 -8.75 8.25 5.98
N ILE A 33 -8.56 7.44 7.04
CA ILE A 33 -8.94 6.02 7.05
C ILE A 33 -10.46 5.86 6.92
N GLU A 34 -11.25 6.62 7.68
CA GLU A 34 -12.72 6.61 7.55
C GLU A 34 -13.18 6.95 6.11
N THR A 35 -12.50 7.92 5.51
CA THR A 35 -12.78 8.32 4.12
C THR A 35 -12.39 7.21 3.14
N LEU A 36 -11.23 6.55 3.36
CA LEU A 36 -10.80 5.42 2.54
C LEU A 36 -11.85 4.30 2.52
N ILE A 37 -12.41 3.92 3.66
CA ILE A 37 -13.47 2.89 3.71
C ILE A 37 -14.68 3.29 2.85
N LYS A 38 -15.10 4.55 2.89
CA LYS A 38 -16.18 5.05 2.03
C LYS A 38 -15.82 4.94 0.54
N ILE A 39 -14.58 5.29 0.19
CA ILE A 39 -14.08 5.19 -1.19
C ILE A 39 -14.00 3.73 -1.65
N VAL A 40 -13.55 2.81 -0.80
CA VAL A 40 -13.55 1.36 -1.09
C VAL A 40 -14.97 0.89 -1.46
N LYS A 41 -15.96 1.19 -0.63
CA LYS A 41 -17.36 0.82 -0.89
C LYS A 41 -17.88 1.44 -2.19
N ALA A 42 -17.59 2.72 -2.42
CA ALA A 42 -18.02 3.42 -3.64
C ALA A 42 -17.35 2.82 -4.89
N SER A 43 -16.04 2.53 -4.83
CA SER A 43 -15.28 1.92 -5.92
C SER A 43 -15.83 0.53 -6.28
N LYS A 44 -16.09 -0.30 -5.27
CA LYS A 44 -16.68 -1.64 -5.48
C LYS A 44 -18.05 -1.53 -6.16
N ARG A 45 -18.94 -0.62 -5.70
CA ARG A 45 -20.25 -0.39 -6.33
C ARG A 45 -20.16 0.09 -7.79
N LYS A 46 -19.09 0.83 -8.14
CA LYS A 46 -18.82 1.29 -9.51
C LYS A 46 -18.14 0.24 -10.40
N GLY A 47 -17.98 -1.00 -9.93
CA GLY A 47 -17.37 -2.07 -10.71
C GLY A 47 -15.85 -2.00 -10.85
N ILE A 48 -15.18 -1.12 -10.10
CA ILE A 48 -13.72 -1.10 -9.97
C ILE A 48 -13.28 -2.42 -9.35
N LYS A 49 -12.17 -2.98 -9.83
CA LYS A 49 -11.62 -4.26 -9.35
C LYS A 49 -10.44 -4.07 -8.40
N ARG A 50 -9.75 -2.95 -8.52
CA ARG A 50 -8.56 -2.66 -7.70
C ARG A 50 -8.51 -1.18 -7.33
N LEU A 51 -8.29 -0.92 -6.05
CA LEU A 51 -7.97 0.40 -5.52
C LEU A 51 -6.57 0.35 -4.92
N VAL A 52 -5.67 1.18 -5.43
CA VAL A 52 -4.31 1.34 -4.90
C VAL A 52 -4.26 2.64 -4.10
N VAL A 53 -3.81 2.58 -2.85
CA VAL A 53 -3.66 3.78 -2.02
C VAL A 53 -2.24 3.92 -1.50
N PHE A 54 -1.70 5.12 -1.59
CA PHE A 54 -0.39 5.46 -1.06
C PHE A 54 -0.57 6.00 0.36
N ALA A 55 -0.35 5.13 1.37
CA ALA A 55 -0.68 5.44 2.75
C ALA A 55 0.51 5.95 3.58
N PHE A 56 1.70 5.35 3.41
CA PHE A 56 2.92 5.74 4.12
C PHE A 56 4.15 5.55 3.23
N SER A 57 4.88 6.64 3.00
CA SER A 57 6.09 6.62 2.15
C SER A 57 7.37 6.46 2.97
N THR A 58 8.45 6.07 2.30
CA THR A 58 9.81 6.02 2.90
C THR A 58 10.25 7.37 3.45
N GLU A 59 9.84 8.47 2.83
CA GLU A 59 10.14 9.84 3.25
C GLU A 59 9.39 10.23 4.52
N ASN A 60 8.31 9.55 4.87
CA ASN A 60 7.51 9.85 6.06
C ASN A 60 8.24 9.51 7.38
N TRP A 61 9.29 8.69 7.33
CA TRP A 61 10.13 8.43 8.50
C TRP A 61 10.89 9.65 9.01
N SER A 62 11.10 10.67 8.15
CA SER A 62 11.72 11.95 8.55
C SER A 62 10.80 12.87 9.36
N ARG A 63 9.54 12.50 9.55
CA ARG A 63 8.57 13.25 10.36
C ARG A 63 8.90 13.15 11.84
N GLN A 64 8.26 14.02 12.63
CA GLN A 64 8.39 13.98 14.09
C GLN A 64 8.04 12.59 14.64
N LEU A 65 8.84 12.08 15.56
CA LEU A 65 8.72 10.71 16.09
C LEU A 65 7.31 10.39 16.62
N PHE A 66 6.68 11.36 17.29
CA PHE A 66 5.32 11.15 17.81
C PHE A 66 4.28 10.97 16.70
N GLU A 67 4.43 11.65 15.56
CA GLU A 67 3.55 11.48 14.39
C GLU A 67 3.77 10.12 13.74
N VAL A 68 5.03 9.71 13.56
CA VAL A 68 5.39 8.39 13.03
C VAL A 68 4.82 7.29 13.91
N ASN A 69 5.02 7.35 15.23
CA ASN A 69 4.46 6.38 16.16
C ASN A 69 2.93 6.36 16.12
N GLY A 70 2.30 7.53 16.03
CA GLY A 70 0.86 7.64 15.87
C GLY A 70 0.36 6.97 14.59
N LEU A 71 1.05 7.15 13.46
CA LEU A 71 0.73 6.49 12.19
C LEU A 71 0.91 4.98 12.28
N MET A 72 2.00 4.50 12.89
CA MET A 72 2.22 3.06 13.10
C MET A 72 1.10 2.45 13.97
N ASN A 73 0.70 3.13 15.04
CA ASN A 73 -0.43 2.70 15.86
C ASN A 73 -1.75 2.71 15.08
N LEU A 74 -1.96 3.68 14.18
CA LEU A 74 -3.15 3.71 13.32
C LEU A 74 -3.15 2.58 12.29
N ILE A 75 -2.00 2.11 11.82
CA ILE A 75 -1.92 0.94 10.96
C ILE A 75 -2.42 -0.28 11.73
N SER A 76 -1.91 -0.54 12.95
CA SER A 76 -2.38 -1.64 13.80
C SER A 76 -3.86 -1.48 14.20
N PHE A 77 -4.28 -0.30 14.66
CA PHE A 77 -5.68 -0.02 15.01
C PHE A 77 -6.61 -0.10 13.80
N GLY A 78 -6.15 0.36 12.63
CA GLY A 78 -6.90 0.29 11.37
C GLY A 78 -7.16 -1.15 10.95
N THR A 79 -6.26 -2.08 11.28
CA THR A 79 -6.45 -3.51 11.02
C THR A 79 -7.54 -4.13 11.91
N ASP A 80 -7.64 -3.75 13.17
CA ASP A 80 -8.63 -4.35 14.07
C ASP A 80 -10.05 -3.79 13.86
N THR A 81 -10.18 -2.46 13.79
CA THR A 81 -11.52 -1.82 13.74
C THR A 81 -12.13 -1.87 12.34
N ASN A 82 -11.31 -1.70 11.29
CA ASN A 82 -11.83 -1.64 9.91
C ASN A 82 -11.74 -3.00 9.21
N LEU A 83 -10.98 -3.97 9.74
CA LEU A 83 -10.85 -5.29 9.14
C LEU A 83 -12.21 -6.00 9.04
N LYS A 84 -13.03 -5.94 10.09
CA LYS A 84 -14.39 -6.51 10.07
C LYS A 84 -15.21 -5.94 8.92
N GLU A 85 -15.20 -4.61 8.77
CA GLU A 85 -15.93 -3.93 7.71
C GLU A 85 -15.42 -4.29 6.31
N LEU A 86 -14.10 -4.47 6.15
CA LEU A 86 -13.51 -4.92 4.89
C LEU A 86 -13.86 -6.39 4.59
N ILE A 87 -13.88 -7.26 5.60
CA ILE A 87 -14.31 -8.67 5.47
C ILE A 87 -15.79 -8.74 5.07
N GLU A 88 -16.67 -8.01 5.75
CA GLU A 88 -18.11 -7.94 5.44
C GLU A 88 -18.35 -7.45 4.01
N ASN A 89 -17.48 -6.58 3.51
CA ASN A 89 -17.53 -6.10 2.13
C ASN A 89 -16.71 -6.96 1.15
N GLU A 90 -16.21 -8.12 1.54
CA GLU A 90 -15.42 -9.05 0.70
C GLU A 90 -14.25 -8.36 -0.01
N VAL A 91 -13.50 -7.55 0.73
CA VAL A 91 -12.34 -6.81 0.22
C VAL A 91 -11.08 -7.62 0.50
N LYS A 92 -10.36 -8.00 -0.54
CA LYS A 92 -9.00 -8.55 -0.40
C LYS A 92 -8.02 -7.42 -0.07
N LEU A 93 -7.17 -7.65 0.92
CA LEU A 93 -6.07 -6.74 1.27
C LEU A 93 -4.75 -7.21 0.68
N THR A 94 -4.00 -6.28 0.14
CA THR A 94 -2.62 -6.49 -0.33
C THR A 94 -1.77 -5.31 0.12
N PHE A 95 -0.57 -5.57 0.60
CA PHE A 95 0.38 -4.53 0.99
C PHE A 95 1.58 -4.55 0.05
N ILE A 96 2.06 -3.36 -0.34
CA ILE A 96 3.25 -3.16 -1.14
C ILE A 96 4.19 -2.18 -0.45
N GLY A 97 5.49 -2.33 -0.65
CA GLY A 97 6.54 -1.52 -0.04
C GLY A 97 7.53 -2.34 0.77
N ASN A 98 8.39 -1.68 1.51
CA ASN A 98 9.39 -2.33 2.37
C ASN A 98 8.78 -2.79 3.70
N ILE A 99 7.89 -3.79 3.63
CA ILE A 99 7.14 -4.33 4.78
C ILE A 99 8.09 -5.01 5.77
N ASP A 100 9.17 -5.63 5.30
CA ASP A 100 10.13 -6.35 6.13
C ASP A 100 10.86 -5.46 7.13
N SER A 101 11.01 -4.18 6.83
CA SER A 101 11.62 -3.20 7.73
C SER A 101 10.65 -2.59 8.76
N LEU A 102 9.37 -2.94 8.72
CA LEU A 102 8.40 -2.51 9.73
C LEU A 102 8.63 -3.24 11.06
N PRO A 103 8.26 -2.64 12.20
CA PRO A 103 8.30 -3.30 13.50
C PRO A 103 7.51 -4.62 13.51
N SER A 104 7.94 -5.56 14.35
CA SER A 104 7.43 -6.94 14.33
C SER A 104 5.94 -7.06 14.63
N ASN A 105 5.38 -6.18 15.48
CA ASN A 105 3.95 -6.14 15.77
C ASN A 105 3.14 -5.75 14.52
N GLN A 106 3.53 -4.68 13.81
CA GLN A 106 2.87 -4.28 12.57
C GLN A 106 2.93 -5.38 11.52
N LYS A 107 4.08 -6.04 11.35
CA LYS A 107 4.20 -7.16 10.41
C LYS A 107 3.22 -8.29 10.71
N LYS A 108 3.03 -8.63 12.00
CA LYS A 108 2.05 -9.64 12.43
C LYS A 108 0.62 -9.22 12.11
N ASP A 109 0.27 -7.96 12.40
CA ASP A 109 -1.06 -7.42 12.12
C ASP A 109 -1.37 -7.43 10.61
N LEU A 110 -0.41 -7.01 9.78
CA LEU A 110 -0.55 -7.05 8.32
C LEU A 110 -0.67 -8.47 7.78
N ALA A 111 0.13 -9.41 8.29
CA ALA A 111 0.06 -10.81 7.89
C ALA A 111 -1.31 -11.42 8.22
N LYS A 112 -1.86 -11.12 9.40
CA LYS A 112 -3.22 -11.52 9.78
C LYS A 112 -4.25 -10.94 8.82
N CYS A 113 -4.17 -9.65 8.47
CA CYS A 113 -5.11 -9.02 7.54
C CYS A 113 -5.10 -9.69 6.16
N ILE A 114 -3.90 -10.01 5.65
CA ILE A 114 -3.75 -10.72 4.38
C ILE A 114 -4.43 -12.10 4.47
N GLU A 115 -4.15 -12.85 5.54
CA GLU A 115 -4.68 -14.19 5.74
C GLU A 115 -6.20 -14.18 5.83
N ASP A 116 -6.79 -13.30 6.64
CA ASP A 116 -8.22 -13.19 6.86
C ASP A 116 -9.00 -12.77 5.60
N THR A 117 -8.33 -12.09 4.66
CA THR A 117 -8.94 -11.54 3.43
C THR A 117 -8.53 -12.25 2.14
N LYS A 118 -7.59 -13.19 2.17
CA LYS A 118 -7.04 -13.86 0.96
C LYS A 118 -8.07 -14.57 0.11
N LYS A 119 -9.15 -15.03 0.71
CA LYS A 119 -10.26 -15.75 0.05
C LYS A 119 -11.09 -14.87 -0.89
N PHE A 120 -11.03 -13.55 -0.72
CA PHE A 120 -11.83 -12.64 -1.53
C PHE A 120 -11.10 -12.32 -2.85
N SER A 121 -11.88 -12.21 -3.94
CA SER A 121 -11.34 -11.96 -5.29
C SER A 121 -12.10 -10.86 -6.05
N SER A 122 -13.26 -10.45 -5.53
CA SER A 122 -14.14 -9.50 -6.21
C SER A 122 -13.57 -8.08 -6.27
N PHE A 123 -12.82 -7.68 -5.23
CA PHE A 123 -12.20 -6.36 -5.10
C PHE A 123 -10.90 -6.45 -4.31
N ASN A 124 -9.83 -5.78 -4.78
CA ASN A 124 -8.54 -5.75 -4.12
C ASN A 124 -8.18 -4.31 -3.69
N LEU A 125 -8.01 -4.08 -2.39
CA LEU A 125 -7.43 -2.88 -1.83
C LEU A 125 -5.92 -3.10 -1.65
N VAL A 126 -5.13 -2.40 -2.43
CA VAL A 126 -3.66 -2.42 -2.36
C VAL A 126 -3.19 -1.20 -1.59
N ILE A 127 -2.46 -1.41 -0.50
CA ILE A 127 -2.00 -0.35 0.40
C ILE A 127 -0.48 -0.25 0.32
N GLY A 128 0.03 0.90 -0.15
CA GLY A 128 1.45 1.23 -0.13
C GLY A 128 1.87 1.67 1.27
N LEU A 129 2.66 0.83 1.94
CA LEU A 129 3.25 1.08 3.26
C LEU A 129 4.77 1.02 3.19
N ASN A 130 5.41 2.05 3.72
CA ASN A 130 6.86 2.17 3.63
C ASN A 130 7.36 2.00 2.19
N TYR A 131 6.59 2.56 1.26
CA TYR A 131 6.85 2.50 -0.18
C TYR A 131 7.51 3.80 -0.64
N GLY A 132 8.48 3.68 -1.54
CA GLY A 132 9.12 4.81 -2.21
C GLY A 132 9.57 4.39 -3.60
N GLY A 133 9.42 5.26 -4.60
CA GLY A 133 9.78 4.94 -5.98
C GLY A 133 11.26 4.56 -6.13
N HIS A 134 12.17 5.31 -5.51
CA HIS A 134 13.60 4.99 -5.49
C HIS A 134 13.87 3.62 -4.86
N TRP A 135 13.23 3.34 -3.72
CA TRP A 135 13.36 2.04 -3.06
C TRP A 135 12.87 0.90 -3.96
N ASP A 136 11.75 1.09 -4.64
CA ASP A 136 11.14 0.06 -5.50
C ASP A 136 12.05 -0.29 -6.67
N ILE A 137 12.61 0.72 -7.36
CA ILE A 137 13.58 0.52 -8.46
C ILE A 137 14.80 -0.25 -7.96
N VAL A 138 15.43 0.21 -6.87
CA VAL A 138 16.63 -0.44 -6.32
C VAL A 138 16.33 -1.88 -5.87
N ASN A 139 15.17 -2.09 -5.24
CA ASN A 139 14.76 -3.41 -4.77
C ASN A 139 14.46 -4.37 -5.94
N SER A 140 13.87 -3.87 -7.02
CA SER A 140 13.63 -4.64 -8.23
C SER A 140 14.94 -5.09 -8.88
N VAL A 141 15.92 -4.20 -9.00
CA VAL A 141 17.27 -4.56 -9.51
C VAL A 141 17.92 -5.62 -8.62
N LYS A 142 17.86 -5.47 -7.28
CA LYS A 142 18.41 -6.47 -6.35
C LYS A 142 17.74 -7.84 -6.52
N LYS A 143 16.42 -7.90 -6.68
CA LYS A 143 15.68 -9.14 -6.91
C LYS A 143 16.11 -9.82 -8.22
N ILE A 144 16.30 -9.06 -9.29
CA ILE A 144 16.81 -9.59 -10.57
C ILE A 144 18.22 -10.16 -10.40
N GLN A 145 19.11 -9.45 -9.69
CA GLN A 145 20.47 -9.95 -9.42
C GLN A 145 20.48 -11.25 -8.60
N HIS A 146 19.61 -11.36 -7.60
CA HIS A 146 19.52 -12.58 -6.79
C HIS A 146 18.92 -13.76 -7.56
N SER A 147 17.91 -13.52 -8.41
CA SER A 147 17.35 -14.56 -9.27
C SER A 147 18.36 -15.07 -10.29
N LYS A 148 19.26 -14.20 -10.81
CA LYS A 148 20.34 -14.58 -11.71
C LYS A 148 21.41 -15.46 -11.04
N LYS A 149 21.72 -15.26 -9.76
CA LYS A 149 22.65 -16.11 -9.01
C LYS A 149 22.11 -17.53 -8.80
N ASN A 150 20.79 -17.69 -8.79
CA ASN A 150 20.11 -18.97 -8.58
C ASN A 150 19.70 -19.67 -9.87
N SER A 151 19.83 -19.00 -11.03
CA SER A 151 19.56 -19.59 -12.34
C SER A 151 20.89 -19.95 -13.00
N SER A 152 21.08 -21.25 -13.33
CA SER A 152 22.19 -21.68 -14.19
C SER A 152 22.26 -20.79 -15.43
N GLU A 153 23.48 -20.49 -15.90
CA GLU A 153 23.88 -19.51 -16.93
C GLU A 153 23.11 -19.52 -18.27
N LYS A 154 22.12 -20.38 -18.47
CA LYS A 154 21.40 -20.55 -19.75
C LYS A 154 20.25 -19.56 -20.00
N ASN A 155 19.82 -18.73 -19.02
CA ASN A 155 18.70 -17.79 -19.18
C ASN A 155 19.08 -16.33 -18.87
N LEU A 156 20.28 -15.93 -19.21
CA LEU A 156 20.74 -14.54 -19.15
C LEU A 156 20.21 -13.77 -20.37
N LEU A 157 19.06 -13.14 -20.27
CA LEU A 157 18.76 -11.97 -21.10
C LEU A 157 19.80 -10.91 -20.76
N ARG A 158 20.71 -10.63 -21.69
CA ARG A 158 21.64 -9.49 -21.61
C ARG A 158 20.82 -8.23 -21.83
N PHE A 159 21.05 -7.20 -21.04
CA PHE A 159 20.46 -5.87 -21.24
C PHE A 159 20.72 -5.30 -22.67
N SER A 160 21.72 -5.80 -23.36
CA SER A 160 22.06 -5.48 -24.77
C SER A 160 21.10 -6.10 -25.80
N GLU A 161 20.16 -6.96 -25.37
CA GLU A 161 19.16 -7.62 -26.22
C GLU A 161 17.76 -7.03 -26.08
N LEU A 162 17.57 -6.09 -25.13
CA LEU A 162 16.38 -5.25 -25.09
C LEU A 162 16.54 -4.18 -26.17
N GLY A 163 15.89 -4.37 -27.32
CA GLY A 163 15.84 -3.39 -28.38
C GLY A 163 15.16 -2.10 -27.87
N ASP A 164 15.49 -0.96 -28.52
CA ASP A 164 14.90 0.35 -28.25
C ASP A 164 13.38 0.41 -28.44
N GLU A 165 12.74 -0.69 -28.81
CA GLU A 165 11.28 -0.80 -29.04
C GLU A 165 10.46 -1.13 -27.80
N ASP A 166 11.09 -1.45 -26.66
CA ASP A 166 10.41 -1.82 -25.41
C ASP A 166 10.27 -0.66 -24.40
N VAL A 167 10.52 0.58 -24.83
CA VAL A 167 10.44 1.79 -24.01
C VAL A 167 9.49 2.80 -24.65
N GLU A 168 8.19 2.49 -24.71
CA GLU A 168 7.11 3.46 -24.84
C GLU A 168 6.16 3.39 -23.65
#